data_67aed547d6d559a86e184dd675624050
#
_entry.id   67aed547d6d559a86e184dd675624050
#
_cell.length_a   1.000
_cell.length_b   1.000
_cell.length_c   1.000
_cell.angle_alpha   90.00
_cell.angle_beta   90.00
_cell.angle_gamma   90.00
#
_symmetry.space_group_name_H-M   'P 1'
#
loop_
_entity.id
_entity.type
_entity.pdbx_description
1 polymer ?
#
loop_
_entity_poly.entity_id
_entity_poly.type
_entity_poly.pdbx_seq_one_letter_code
_entity_poly.pdbx_strand_id
1 'polypeptide(L)'
;MERTRVFAETFLTYAGESELCGQPYRVSDWLMQNIWRPLFGTGEVDKATGRFRRRYRRVLIGVHRAFGKSQLAACLVLTIATMEPLPNGQYGIVADSKENTAMVKSYIATIINANETLKSQWKVYKDVIRNIETGQEIHVYPYKEAALQGKHFHVLIGDEIHVWRDDAVWKAGTSGQAKIWNAVTIGITTAGSSRDGFLFKLYQKLKRDKHAFVCWLGITDQDNPADRRTWRKITAAGRITMEELEEQYESDKLEDGTPGPGFVRYYLNRTPMDAVEEPFMRGKDVDACKKLEPLGIDHDSWYTVGIDGAVRGDTLAVVCAQRQGERWAFEEYCWEKPALGQSTYDLTEVADVLLKLAADYGGPFICADPARMQFLTNWLERTHGLVLAEVAQTPSIMCPASELLARAVSTKSASFANVEVLPEHCKNAVAAESKAYGRRLASYKGRHGQGTKRIDAAVAAAMAMWAFDNNESESPNAWSIDLYV
;
A
#
# COMPACT_ATOMS: atom_id res chain seq x y z
N MET A 1 4.54 -13.01 33.40
CA MET A 1 3.25 -12.81 32.70
C MET A 1 2.20 -12.19 33.63
N GLU A 2 1.77 -12.88 34.69
CA GLU A 2 0.73 -12.34 35.59
C GLU A 2 1.14 -10.99 36.21
N ARG A 3 2.37 -10.88 36.71
CA ARG A 3 2.91 -9.60 37.22
C ARG A 3 2.80 -8.44 36.24
N THR A 4 3.04 -8.69 34.94
CA THR A 4 2.96 -7.63 33.91
C THR A 4 1.51 -7.26 33.60
N ARG A 5 0.56 -8.20 33.71
CA ARG A 5 -0.86 -7.92 33.63
C ARG A 5 -1.31 -7.05 34.83
N VAL A 6 -1.01 -7.50 36.05
CA VAL A 6 -1.35 -6.75 37.27
C VAL A 6 -0.76 -5.33 37.20
N PHE A 7 0.49 -5.19 36.77
CA PHE A 7 1.10 -3.89 36.56
C PHE A 7 0.28 -3.03 35.59
N ALA A 8 -0.03 -3.57 34.38
CA ALA A 8 -0.77 -2.82 33.39
C ALA A 8 -2.16 -2.38 33.88
N GLU A 9 -2.89 -3.26 34.56
CA GLU A 9 -4.24 -2.98 35.08
C GLU A 9 -4.26 -2.08 36.34
N THR A 10 -3.13 -2.01 37.09
CA THR A 10 -3.03 -1.19 38.30
C THR A 10 -2.47 0.20 38.01
N PHE A 11 -1.48 0.30 37.12
CA PHE A 11 -0.71 1.53 36.96
C PHE A 11 -0.96 2.25 35.62
N LEU A 12 -1.47 1.55 34.58
CA LEU A 12 -1.74 2.18 33.31
C LEU A 12 -3.20 2.57 33.16
N THR A 13 -3.45 3.62 32.38
CA THR A 13 -4.79 4.13 32.07
C THR A 13 -4.99 4.24 30.58
N TYR A 14 -6.22 4.31 30.14
CA TYR A 14 -6.54 4.74 28.79
C TYR A 14 -6.18 6.21 28.63
N ALA A 15 -5.62 6.56 27.48
CA ALA A 15 -5.26 7.92 27.08
C ALA A 15 -5.92 8.26 25.74
N GLY A 16 -5.92 9.55 25.35
CA GLY A 16 -6.53 10.03 24.14
C GLY A 16 -7.98 10.44 24.27
N GLU A 17 -8.58 10.84 23.16
CA GLU A 17 -9.96 11.32 23.10
C GLU A 17 -10.94 10.13 23.03
N SER A 18 -11.28 9.58 24.17
CA SER A 18 -12.29 8.52 24.28
C SER A 18 -13.00 8.59 25.63
N GLU A 19 -14.18 8.02 25.73
CA GLU A 19 -14.94 7.88 26.99
C GLU A 19 -14.18 7.06 28.03
N LEU A 20 -13.21 6.25 27.62
CA LEU A 20 -12.36 5.45 28.50
C LEU A 20 -11.18 6.25 29.06
N CYS A 21 -10.91 7.47 28.59
CA CYS A 21 -9.76 8.26 29.02
C CYS A 21 -9.71 8.40 30.54
N GLY A 22 -8.54 8.10 31.13
CA GLY A 22 -8.35 8.11 32.60
C GLY A 22 -8.81 6.85 33.34
N GLN A 23 -9.60 5.98 32.71
CA GLN A 23 -9.98 4.70 33.32
C GLN A 23 -8.78 3.73 33.34
N PRO A 24 -8.72 2.78 34.31
CA PRO A 24 -7.68 1.75 34.33
C PRO A 24 -7.64 0.93 33.06
N TYR A 25 -6.43 0.75 32.51
CA TYR A 25 -6.23 -0.06 31.31
C TYR A 25 -6.57 -1.52 31.60
N ARG A 26 -7.36 -2.15 30.75
CA ARG A 26 -7.74 -3.55 30.91
C ARG A 26 -7.03 -4.44 29.88
N VAL A 27 -6.37 -5.47 30.37
CA VAL A 27 -5.83 -6.55 29.57
C VAL A 27 -6.91 -7.62 29.41
N SER A 28 -7.75 -7.50 28.38
CA SER A 28 -8.80 -8.47 28.09
C SER A 28 -8.23 -9.88 27.91
N ASP A 29 -9.07 -10.91 28.00
CA ASP A 29 -8.62 -12.30 27.79
C ASP A 29 -8.01 -12.50 26.40
N TRP A 30 -8.54 -11.80 25.40
CA TRP A 30 -7.96 -11.82 24.06
C TRP A 30 -6.54 -11.23 24.04
N LEU A 31 -6.32 -10.06 24.64
CA LEU A 31 -5.00 -9.45 24.78
C LEU A 31 -4.05 -10.36 25.57
N MET A 32 -4.56 -10.95 26.64
CA MET A 32 -3.80 -11.85 27.49
C MET A 32 -3.27 -13.06 26.71
N GLN A 33 -4.13 -13.72 25.95
CA GLN A 33 -3.74 -14.92 25.20
C GLN A 33 -2.89 -14.61 23.98
N ASN A 34 -3.20 -13.53 23.25
CA ASN A 34 -2.64 -13.27 21.93
C ASN A 34 -1.45 -12.30 21.93
N ILE A 35 -1.26 -11.51 22.99
CA ILE A 35 -0.18 -10.54 23.09
C ILE A 35 0.66 -10.72 24.36
N TRP A 36 0.04 -10.71 25.55
CA TRP A 36 0.76 -10.77 26.83
C TRP A 36 1.48 -12.10 27.04
N ARG A 37 0.78 -13.23 26.80
CA ARG A 37 1.38 -14.57 26.94
C ARG A 37 2.57 -14.77 25.98
N PRO A 38 2.49 -14.45 24.69
CA PRO A 38 3.67 -14.54 23.79
C PRO A 38 4.83 -13.66 24.22
N LEU A 39 4.57 -12.42 24.64
CA LEU A 39 5.62 -11.46 25.01
C LEU A 39 6.25 -11.73 26.39
N PHE A 40 5.44 -12.06 27.39
CA PHE A 40 5.87 -12.11 28.78
C PHE A 40 5.80 -13.49 29.43
N GLY A 41 5.18 -14.46 28.78
CA GLY A 41 4.95 -15.80 29.32
C GLY A 41 5.62 -16.92 28.55
N THR A 42 6.16 -16.65 27.34
CA THR A 42 6.78 -17.67 26.49
C THR A 42 8.29 -17.43 26.41
N GLY A 43 9.05 -18.34 26.99
CA GLY A 43 10.51 -18.25 27.03
C GLY A 43 11.11 -19.26 27.98
N GLU A 44 12.34 -19.06 28.35
CA GLU A 44 13.12 -19.91 29.23
C GLU A 44 13.81 -19.07 30.31
N VAL A 45 14.09 -19.66 31.46
CA VAL A 45 14.93 -19.06 32.48
C VAL A 45 16.37 -19.51 32.24
N ASP A 46 17.25 -18.55 32.01
CA ASP A 46 18.69 -18.80 31.89
C ASP A 46 19.20 -19.37 33.21
N LYS A 47 19.75 -20.58 33.15
CA LYS A 47 20.15 -21.33 34.35
C LYS A 47 21.33 -20.69 35.10
N ALA A 48 22.19 -19.95 34.39
CA ALA A 48 23.37 -19.31 35.00
C ALA A 48 23.02 -18.00 35.70
N THR A 49 22.07 -17.24 35.14
CA THR A 49 21.75 -15.91 35.64
C THR A 49 20.39 -15.83 36.35
N GLY A 50 19.56 -16.87 36.28
CA GLY A 50 18.20 -16.87 36.80
C GLY A 50 17.26 -15.92 36.06
N ARG A 51 17.70 -15.31 34.96
CA ARG A 51 16.95 -14.29 34.23
C ARG A 51 16.06 -14.92 33.16
N PHE A 52 14.83 -14.41 33.04
CA PHE A 52 13.93 -14.83 31.96
C PHE A 52 14.40 -14.30 30.62
N ARG A 53 14.43 -15.19 29.63
CA ARG A 53 14.73 -14.87 28.22
C ARG A 53 13.50 -15.16 27.38
N ARG A 54 12.93 -14.13 26.75
CA ARG A 54 11.76 -14.31 25.87
C ARG A 54 12.14 -15.14 24.62
N ARG A 55 11.21 -15.99 24.20
CA ARG A 55 11.36 -16.79 22.98
C ARG A 55 11.24 -15.90 21.75
N TYR A 56 10.26 -14.98 21.75
CA TYR A 56 9.95 -14.16 20.60
C TYR A 56 10.58 -12.77 20.74
N ARG A 57 11.58 -12.51 19.90
CA ARG A 57 12.31 -11.23 19.89
C ARG A 57 11.80 -10.30 18.77
N ARG A 58 10.98 -10.83 17.85
CA ARG A 58 10.32 -10.09 16.78
C ARG A 58 8.86 -10.44 16.80
N VAL A 59 8.02 -9.41 16.91
CA VAL A 59 6.58 -9.57 17.05
C VAL A 59 5.88 -8.67 16.04
N LEU A 60 4.88 -9.21 15.35
CA LEU A 60 4.00 -8.44 14.48
C LEU A 60 2.56 -8.60 14.96
N ILE A 61 1.93 -7.47 15.25
CA ILE A 61 0.54 -7.39 15.72
C ILE A 61 -0.27 -6.68 14.65
N GLY A 62 -1.09 -7.44 13.93
CA GLY A 62 -2.04 -6.92 12.96
C GLY A 62 -3.43 -6.89 13.55
N VAL A 63 -4.00 -5.69 13.69
CA VAL A 63 -5.32 -5.46 14.27
C VAL A 63 -6.09 -4.43 13.46
N HIS A 64 -7.42 -4.44 13.54
CA HIS A 64 -8.28 -3.55 12.79
C HIS A 64 -8.12 -2.06 13.16
N ARG A 65 -8.67 -1.17 12.34
CA ARG A 65 -8.81 0.25 12.66
C ARG A 65 -9.67 0.40 13.93
N ALA A 66 -9.45 1.45 14.70
CA ALA A 66 -10.10 1.70 16.00
C ALA A 66 -9.76 0.71 17.14
N PHE A 67 -8.83 -0.24 16.94
CA PHE A 67 -8.38 -1.15 18.00
C PHE A 67 -7.67 -0.45 19.17
N GLY A 68 -7.14 0.76 18.95
CA GLY A 68 -6.30 1.47 19.94
C GLY A 68 -4.82 1.07 19.84
N LYS A 69 -4.28 0.97 18.63
CA LYS A 69 -2.88 0.55 18.35
C LYS A 69 -1.84 1.41 19.07
N SER A 70 -1.95 2.72 18.96
CA SER A 70 -1.01 3.66 19.60
C SER A 70 -1.12 3.65 21.12
N GLN A 71 -2.32 3.44 21.67
CA GLN A 71 -2.52 3.16 23.09
C GLN A 71 -1.82 1.86 23.51
N LEU A 72 -1.97 0.80 22.73
CA LEU A 72 -1.29 -0.48 22.98
C LEU A 72 0.23 -0.31 22.95
N ALA A 73 0.77 0.44 21.98
CA ALA A 73 2.20 0.75 21.89
C ALA A 73 2.71 1.46 23.16
N ALA A 74 1.99 2.48 23.63
CA ALA A 74 2.30 3.21 24.85
C ALA A 74 2.27 2.30 26.10
N CYS A 75 1.25 1.44 26.21
CA CYS A 75 1.14 0.49 27.33
C CYS A 75 2.25 -0.57 27.30
N LEU A 76 2.58 -1.11 26.13
CA LEU A 76 3.63 -2.12 26.01
C LEU A 76 5.01 -1.56 26.33
N VAL A 77 5.36 -0.37 25.82
CA VAL A 77 6.67 0.24 26.13
C VAL A 77 6.83 0.54 27.59
N LEU A 78 5.80 1.11 28.26
CA LEU A 78 5.82 1.39 29.69
C LEU A 78 5.89 0.09 30.53
N THR A 79 5.10 -0.92 30.15
CA THR A 79 5.14 -2.22 30.84
C THR A 79 6.53 -2.85 30.78
N ILE A 80 7.15 -2.89 29.59
CA ILE A 80 8.49 -3.50 29.45
C ILE A 80 9.54 -2.65 30.16
N ALA A 81 9.50 -1.33 29.99
CA ALA A 81 10.48 -0.43 30.61
C ALA A 81 10.45 -0.47 32.15
N THR A 82 9.26 -0.64 32.73
CA THR A 82 9.11 -0.67 34.21
C THR A 82 9.32 -2.07 34.76
N MET A 83 8.83 -3.11 34.10
CA MET A 83 8.90 -4.49 34.63
C MET A 83 10.18 -5.25 34.26
N GLU A 84 10.89 -4.79 33.24
CA GLU A 84 12.18 -5.35 32.80
C GLU A 84 13.21 -4.22 32.68
N PRO A 85 13.56 -3.54 33.81
CA PRO A 85 14.40 -2.38 33.75
C PRO A 85 15.82 -2.75 33.27
N LEU A 86 16.32 -1.94 32.35
CA LEU A 86 17.73 -2.01 31.89
C LEU A 86 18.37 -0.66 32.21
N PRO A 87 19.34 -0.56 33.13
CA PRO A 87 19.99 0.70 33.44
C PRO A 87 20.47 1.41 32.18
N ASN A 88 20.12 2.69 32.03
CA ASN A 88 20.39 3.51 30.85
C ASN A 88 19.84 2.90 29.52
N GLY A 89 18.83 2.03 29.61
CA GLY A 89 18.24 1.37 28.45
C GLY A 89 17.49 2.36 27.55
N GLN A 90 17.56 2.12 26.25
CA GLN A 90 16.84 2.89 25.24
C GLN A 90 15.60 2.15 24.75
N TYR A 91 14.47 2.85 24.78
CA TYR A 91 13.16 2.36 24.34
C TYR A 91 12.65 3.30 23.25
N GLY A 92 12.35 2.76 22.07
CA GLY A 92 11.95 3.54 20.91
C GLY A 92 10.55 3.19 20.42
N ILE A 93 9.78 4.19 20.02
CA ILE A 93 8.58 4.02 19.21
C ILE A 93 8.79 4.79 17.92
N VAL A 94 8.50 4.20 16.78
CA VAL A 94 8.54 4.85 15.46
C VAL A 94 7.13 5.02 14.96
N ALA A 95 6.72 6.27 14.78
CA ALA A 95 5.43 6.63 14.18
C ALA A 95 5.63 7.16 12.75
N ASP A 96 4.61 7.03 11.91
CA ASP A 96 4.65 7.34 10.48
C ASP A 96 4.75 8.84 10.17
N SER A 97 4.23 9.71 11.06
CA SER A 97 4.20 11.16 10.87
C SER A 97 4.62 11.91 12.15
N LYS A 98 4.83 13.22 12.03
CA LYS A 98 5.13 14.08 13.18
C LYS A 98 3.92 14.19 14.13
N GLU A 99 2.74 14.25 13.57
CA GLU A 99 1.47 14.33 14.29
C GLU A 99 1.26 13.06 15.13
N ASN A 100 1.45 11.88 14.52
CA ASN A 100 1.35 10.60 15.22
C ASN A 100 2.48 10.43 16.25
N THR A 101 3.68 10.96 15.99
CA THR A 101 4.77 11.03 16.97
C THR A 101 4.34 11.82 18.22
N ALA A 102 3.75 12.99 18.03
CA ALA A 102 3.25 13.82 19.12
C ALA A 102 2.10 13.15 19.89
N MET A 103 1.18 12.51 19.17
CA MET A 103 0.05 11.79 19.76
C MET A 103 0.50 10.62 20.65
N VAL A 104 1.39 9.74 20.15
CA VAL A 104 1.91 8.60 20.94
C VAL A 104 2.63 9.08 22.19
N LYS A 105 3.43 10.15 22.06
CA LYS A 105 4.12 10.76 23.20
C LYS A 105 3.14 11.33 24.23
N SER A 106 2.09 12.00 23.77
CA SER A 106 1.01 12.51 24.63
C SER A 106 0.33 11.37 25.39
N TYR A 107 0.08 10.23 24.76
CA TYR A 107 -0.50 9.07 25.43
C TYR A 107 0.39 8.56 26.56
N ILE A 108 1.69 8.41 26.33
CA ILE A 108 2.64 7.99 27.36
C ILE A 108 2.65 9.01 28.52
N ALA A 109 2.69 10.31 28.19
CA ALA A 109 2.68 11.38 29.19
C ALA A 109 1.39 11.38 30.04
N THR A 110 0.24 11.19 29.40
CA THR A 110 -1.07 11.10 30.09
C THR A 110 -1.08 9.93 31.04
N ILE A 111 -0.63 8.74 30.62
CA ILE A 111 -0.56 7.54 31.47
C ILE A 111 0.35 7.78 32.69
N ILE A 112 1.52 8.35 32.48
CA ILE A 112 2.47 8.65 33.57
C ILE A 112 1.87 9.65 34.56
N ASN A 113 1.27 10.72 34.05
CA ASN A 113 0.71 11.78 34.90
C ASN A 113 -0.54 11.37 35.68
N ALA A 114 -1.27 10.35 35.19
CA ALA A 114 -2.45 9.80 35.84
C ALA A 114 -2.12 8.92 37.05
N ASN A 115 -0.86 8.53 37.27
CA ASN A 115 -0.46 7.64 38.35
C ASN A 115 0.75 8.20 39.12
N GLU A 116 0.60 8.49 40.42
CA GLU A 116 1.64 9.12 41.24
C GLU A 116 2.91 8.27 41.35
N THR A 117 2.81 6.95 41.36
CA THR A 117 4.00 6.07 41.37
C THR A 117 4.78 6.19 40.05
N LEU A 118 4.10 6.17 38.92
CA LEU A 118 4.78 6.37 37.62
C LEU A 118 5.36 7.77 37.53
N LYS A 119 4.62 8.80 37.93
CA LYS A 119 5.03 10.19 37.90
C LYS A 119 6.22 10.48 38.82
N SER A 120 6.39 9.76 39.91
CA SER A 120 7.57 9.87 40.78
C SER A 120 8.82 9.30 40.10
N GLN A 121 8.67 8.23 39.32
CA GLN A 121 9.79 7.55 38.65
C GLN A 121 10.12 8.12 37.25
N TRP A 122 9.10 8.52 36.50
CA TRP A 122 9.24 8.96 35.10
C TRP A 122 9.00 10.47 34.95
N LYS A 123 9.90 11.15 34.30
CA LYS A 123 9.78 12.59 33.96
C LYS A 123 9.61 12.76 32.47
N VAL A 124 8.62 13.55 32.07
CA VAL A 124 8.32 13.87 30.68
C VAL A 124 8.98 15.18 30.31
N TYR A 125 9.98 15.12 29.43
CA TYR A 125 10.65 16.28 28.83
C TYR A 125 10.18 16.51 27.40
N LYS A 126 10.63 17.62 26.81
CA LYS A 126 10.22 17.99 25.43
C LYS A 126 10.50 16.88 24.41
N ASP A 127 11.68 16.22 24.46
CA ASP A 127 12.13 15.28 23.44
C ASP A 127 12.31 13.85 23.97
N VAL A 128 12.21 13.64 25.26
CA VAL A 128 12.48 12.36 25.91
C VAL A 128 11.61 12.17 27.16
N ILE A 129 11.26 10.94 27.45
CA ILE A 129 10.64 10.53 28.71
C ILE A 129 11.69 9.68 29.44
N ARG A 130 12.14 10.14 30.62
CA ARG A 130 13.26 9.54 31.35
C ARG A 130 12.84 9.01 32.70
N ASN A 131 13.28 7.80 33.03
CA ASN A 131 13.21 7.28 34.39
C ASN A 131 14.38 7.88 35.17
N ILE A 132 14.09 8.56 36.30
CA ILE A 132 15.10 9.32 37.08
C ILE A 132 15.97 8.42 37.97
N GLU A 133 15.52 7.21 38.28
CA GLU A 133 16.25 6.26 39.11
C GLU A 133 17.20 5.39 38.29
N THR A 134 16.74 4.91 37.14
CA THR A 134 17.46 3.94 36.30
C THR A 134 18.18 4.55 35.11
N GLY A 135 17.88 5.82 34.77
CA GLY A 135 18.42 6.50 33.59
C GLY A 135 17.83 6.00 32.25
N GLN A 136 16.79 5.18 32.29
CA GLN A 136 16.12 4.69 31.08
C GLN A 136 15.46 5.82 30.30
N GLU A 137 15.45 5.72 28.98
CA GLU A 137 14.88 6.74 28.09
C GLU A 137 13.88 6.14 27.10
N ILE A 138 12.68 6.71 27.03
CA ILE A 138 11.69 6.42 26.00
C ILE A 138 11.66 7.60 25.02
N HIS A 139 11.88 7.31 23.74
CA HIS A 139 11.83 8.27 22.66
C HIS A 139 10.78 7.87 21.65
N VAL A 140 10.08 8.85 21.08
CA VAL A 140 9.19 8.64 19.92
C VAL A 140 9.84 9.30 18.70
N TYR A 141 10.10 8.50 17.67
CA TYR A 141 10.79 8.90 16.45
C TYR A 141 9.83 8.99 15.28
N PRO A 142 10.01 9.97 14.37
CA PRO A 142 9.35 9.92 13.08
C PRO A 142 9.95 8.80 12.21
N TYR A 143 9.20 8.33 11.21
CA TYR A 143 9.67 7.35 10.23
C TYR A 143 10.85 7.90 9.40
N LYS A 144 12.06 7.72 9.94
CA LYS A 144 13.30 8.18 9.30
C LYS A 144 14.47 7.30 9.76
N GLU A 145 15.14 6.62 8.82
CA GLU A 145 16.26 5.72 9.11
C GLU A 145 17.37 6.40 9.92
N ALA A 146 17.81 7.59 9.49
CA ALA A 146 18.89 8.33 10.16
C ALA A 146 18.60 8.65 11.65
N ALA A 147 17.32 8.66 12.06
CA ALA A 147 16.95 8.88 13.46
C ALA A 147 17.28 7.68 14.37
N LEU A 148 17.45 6.49 13.78
CA LEU A 148 17.66 5.22 14.49
C LEU A 148 19.09 4.70 14.36
N GLN A 149 19.88 5.21 13.43
CA GLN A 149 21.26 4.76 13.21
C GLN A 149 22.12 4.97 14.47
N GLY A 150 22.93 3.95 14.80
CA GLY A 150 23.81 3.97 15.98
C GLY A 150 23.12 3.81 17.32
N LYS A 151 21.81 3.62 17.37
CA LYS A 151 21.06 3.41 18.61
C LYS A 151 20.90 1.93 18.95
N HIS A 152 20.82 1.64 20.25
CA HIS A 152 20.74 0.29 20.79
C HIS A 152 19.46 0.14 21.62
N PHE A 153 18.39 -0.27 20.95
CA PHE A 153 17.08 -0.37 21.60
C PHE A 153 16.90 -1.67 22.38
N HIS A 154 16.52 -1.56 23.67
CA HIS A 154 15.95 -2.70 24.38
C HIS A 154 14.57 -3.04 23.83
N VAL A 155 13.74 -2.03 23.58
CA VAL A 155 12.45 -2.17 22.91
C VAL A 155 12.40 -1.21 21.74
N LEU A 156 11.99 -1.72 20.59
CA LEU A 156 11.60 -0.90 19.46
C LEU A 156 10.17 -1.27 19.04
N ILE A 157 9.28 -0.30 19.01
CA ILE A 157 7.92 -0.47 18.52
C ILE A 157 7.75 0.33 17.23
N GLY A 158 7.37 -0.33 16.15
CA GLY A 158 6.92 0.33 14.92
C GLY A 158 5.41 0.44 14.92
N ASP A 159 4.87 1.64 14.91
CA ASP A 159 3.45 1.90 14.76
C ASP A 159 3.10 2.15 13.29
N GLU A 160 1.92 1.70 12.87
CA GLU A 160 1.38 1.80 11.51
C GLU A 160 2.35 1.29 10.40
N ILE A 161 2.95 0.09 10.61
CA ILE A 161 3.93 -0.48 9.68
C ILE A 161 3.42 -0.61 8.24
N HIS A 162 2.11 -0.67 8.01
CA HIS A 162 1.53 -0.80 6.67
C HIS A 162 1.84 0.40 5.76
N VAL A 163 2.20 1.56 6.31
CA VAL A 163 2.59 2.76 5.54
C VAL A 163 4.12 2.87 5.33
N TRP A 164 4.90 1.97 5.92
CA TRP A 164 6.35 1.98 5.75
C TRP A 164 6.73 1.56 4.32
N ARG A 165 7.63 2.31 3.69
CA ARG A 165 7.99 2.11 2.29
C ARG A 165 8.89 0.89 2.07
N ASP A 166 9.84 0.67 3.00
CA ASP A 166 10.87 -0.35 2.91
C ASP A 166 11.31 -0.86 4.29
N ASP A 167 12.34 -1.70 4.31
CA ASP A 167 12.87 -2.29 5.53
C ASP A 167 14.01 -1.49 6.19
N ALA A 168 14.38 -0.32 5.67
CA ALA A 168 15.53 0.45 6.16
C ALA A 168 15.38 0.84 7.64
N VAL A 169 14.23 1.41 8.01
CA VAL A 169 13.92 1.79 9.41
C VAL A 169 13.86 0.56 10.32
N TRP A 170 13.27 -0.54 9.85
CA TRP A 170 13.23 -1.79 10.61
C TRP A 170 14.63 -2.36 10.83
N LYS A 171 15.47 -2.40 9.80
CA LYS A 171 16.86 -2.86 9.88
C LYS A 171 17.70 -1.98 10.78
N ALA A 172 17.63 -0.66 10.63
CA ALA A 172 18.37 0.30 11.46
C ALA A 172 18.05 0.09 12.94
N GLY A 173 16.76 -0.04 13.28
CA GLY A 173 16.33 -0.23 14.67
C GLY A 173 16.66 -1.60 15.25
N THR A 174 16.75 -2.64 14.43
CA THR A 174 17.04 -4.01 14.91
C THR A 174 18.52 -4.37 14.93
N SER A 175 19.37 -3.68 14.16
CA SER A 175 20.79 -4.00 14.01
C SER A 175 21.55 -3.95 15.34
N GLY A 176 21.26 -2.97 16.20
CA GLY A 176 21.89 -2.81 17.51
C GLY A 176 21.42 -3.77 18.60
N GLN A 177 20.33 -4.52 18.38
CA GLN A 177 19.71 -5.36 19.41
C GLN A 177 20.43 -6.69 19.69
N ALA A 178 21.33 -7.11 18.82
CA ALA A 178 22.03 -8.39 18.97
C ALA A 178 22.79 -8.53 20.31
N LYS A 179 23.33 -7.41 20.82
CA LYS A 179 24.12 -7.34 22.06
C LYS A 179 23.27 -7.07 23.30
N ILE A 180 21.97 -6.81 23.16
CA ILE A 180 21.10 -6.45 24.28
C ILE A 180 20.33 -7.69 24.73
N TRP A 181 20.48 -8.01 26.03
CA TRP A 181 19.73 -9.09 26.63
C TRP A 181 18.22 -8.80 26.54
N ASN A 182 17.48 -9.80 26.09
CA ASN A 182 16.00 -9.77 26.03
C ASN A 182 15.39 -8.63 25.19
N ALA A 183 16.16 -8.05 24.25
CA ALA A 183 15.64 -7.01 23.37
C ALA A 183 14.50 -7.54 22.49
N VAL A 184 13.52 -6.67 22.20
CA VAL A 184 12.36 -7.01 21.36
C VAL A 184 12.02 -5.89 20.39
N THR A 185 11.66 -6.28 19.16
CA THR A 185 11.04 -5.38 18.18
C THR A 185 9.61 -5.81 17.94
N ILE A 186 8.69 -4.88 18.06
CA ILE A 186 7.23 -5.08 17.93
C ILE A 186 6.73 -4.20 16.79
N GLY A 187 6.13 -4.80 15.78
CA GLY A 187 5.38 -4.07 14.77
C GLY A 187 3.90 -4.09 15.07
N ILE A 188 3.24 -2.93 15.06
CA ILE A 188 1.79 -2.81 15.24
C ILE A 188 1.21 -2.17 13.97
N THR A 189 0.14 -2.74 13.43
CA THR A 189 -0.37 -2.31 12.13
C THR A 189 -1.81 -2.75 11.88
N THR A 190 -2.42 -2.17 10.86
CA THR A 190 -3.58 -2.73 10.14
C THR A 190 -3.13 -3.38 8.83
N ALA A 191 -4.05 -3.97 8.09
CA ALA A 191 -3.79 -4.55 6.78
C ALA A 191 -3.29 -3.51 5.78
N GLY A 192 -2.25 -3.86 5.02
CA GLY A 192 -1.75 -3.08 3.90
C GLY A 192 -2.64 -3.22 2.65
N SER A 193 -2.46 -2.32 1.70
CA SER A 193 -3.16 -2.34 0.40
C SER A 193 -2.45 -3.18 -0.66
N SER A 194 -1.18 -3.52 -0.46
CA SER A 194 -0.34 -4.14 -1.48
C SER A 194 0.38 -5.38 -0.97
N ARG A 195 0.46 -6.41 -1.82
CA ARG A 195 1.28 -7.62 -1.61
C ARG A 195 2.77 -7.40 -1.81
N ASP A 196 3.19 -6.27 -2.37
CA ASP A 196 4.59 -5.90 -2.58
C ASP A 196 5.18 -5.05 -1.47
N GLY A 197 4.33 -4.49 -0.63
CA GLY A 197 4.71 -3.59 0.45
C GLY A 197 5.64 -4.24 1.47
N PHE A 198 6.31 -3.41 2.26
CA PHE A 198 7.17 -3.86 3.33
C PHE A 198 6.44 -4.77 4.32
N LEU A 199 5.19 -4.43 4.69
CA LEU A 199 4.38 -5.24 5.61
C LEU A 199 4.20 -6.68 5.13
N PHE A 200 3.91 -6.89 3.84
CA PHE A 200 3.74 -8.23 3.27
C PHE A 200 5.03 -9.06 3.37
N LYS A 201 6.16 -8.46 2.99
CA LYS A 201 7.48 -9.10 3.07
C LYS A 201 7.86 -9.42 4.51
N LEU A 202 7.59 -8.50 5.45
CA LEU A 202 7.82 -8.69 6.87
C LEU A 202 6.94 -9.81 7.43
N TYR A 203 5.64 -9.81 7.12
CA TYR A 203 4.71 -10.85 7.55
C TYR A 203 5.17 -12.24 7.11
N GLN A 204 5.52 -12.42 5.83
CA GLN A 204 6.04 -13.68 5.30
C GLN A 204 7.32 -14.13 6.02
N LYS A 205 8.26 -13.20 6.21
CA LYS A 205 9.53 -13.47 6.89
C LYS A 205 9.31 -13.92 8.33
N LEU A 206 8.47 -13.20 9.09
CA LEU A 206 8.22 -13.49 10.49
C LEU A 206 7.41 -14.79 10.69
N LYS A 207 6.52 -15.15 9.80
CA LYS A 207 5.80 -16.44 9.82
C LYS A 207 6.73 -17.65 9.71
N ARG A 208 7.90 -17.50 9.10
CA ARG A 208 8.90 -18.56 8.93
C ARG A 208 9.99 -18.56 10.02
N ASP A 209 10.06 -17.49 10.81
CA ASP A 209 11.08 -17.33 11.84
C ASP A 209 10.59 -17.93 13.18
N LYS A 210 11.27 -18.99 13.67
CA LYS A 210 10.96 -19.64 14.95
C LYS A 210 11.10 -18.74 16.19
N HIS A 211 11.81 -17.61 16.06
CA HIS A 211 12.01 -16.60 17.10
C HIS A 211 11.12 -15.38 16.90
N ALA A 212 10.18 -15.45 15.97
CA ALA A 212 9.18 -14.42 15.76
C ALA A 212 7.78 -14.94 16.13
N PHE A 213 6.91 -14.00 16.44
CA PHE A 213 5.51 -14.24 16.69
C PHE A 213 4.66 -13.29 15.84
N VAL A 214 3.63 -13.82 15.20
CA VAL A 214 2.66 -13.03 14.43
C VAL A 214 1.29 -13.26 15.01
N CYS A 215 0.71 -12.21 15.59
CA CYS A 215 -0.69 -12.13 15.98
C CYS A 215 -1.43 -11.34 14.90
N TRP A 216 -2.44 -11.93 14.28
CA TRP A 216 -3.25 -11.25 13.28
C TRP A 216 -4.72 -11.45 13.57
N LEU A 217 -5.39 -10.37 14.01
CA LEU A 217 -6.82 -10.32 14.21
C LEU A 217 -7.48 -9.83 12.92
N GLY A 218 -7.94 -10.75 12.10
CA GLY A 218 -8.50 -10.42 10.79
C GLY A 218 -9.08 -11.63 10.07
N ILE A 219 -9.66 -11.38 8.92
CA ILE A 219 -10.21 -12.42 8.02
C ILE A 219 -9.16 -12.93 7.03
N THR A 220 -9.44 -14.07 6.43
CA THR A 220 -8.64 -14.71 5.36
C THR A 220 -9.42 -14.78 4.05
N ASP A 221 -8.80 -15.24 2.96
CA ASP A 221 -9.47 -15.46 1.66
C ASP A 221 -10.60 -16.52 1.74
N GLN A 222 -10.56 -17.39 2.74
CA GLN A 222 -11.60 -18.40 2.94
C GLN A 222 -12.85 -17.83 3.62
N ASP A 223 -12.76 -16.62 4.16
CA ASP A 223 -13.85 -15.97 4.87
C ASP A 223 -14.65 -15.10 3.91
N ASN A 224 -15.99 -15.23 3.96
CA ASN A 224 -16.87 -14.31 3.24
C ASN A 224 -16.97 -12.98 4.02
N PRO A 225 -16.48 -11.87 3.48
CA PRO A 225 -16.53 -10.57 4.16
C PRO A 225 -17.94 -10.01 4.33
N ALA A 226 -18.93 -10.49 3.56
CA ALA A 226 -20.33 -10.11 3.71
C ALA A 226 -21.07 -10.91 4.81
N ASP A 227 -20.50 -12.02 5.28
CA ASP A 227 -21.12 -12.84 6.32
C ASP A 227 -20.83 -12.29 7.71
N ARG A 228 -21.90 -11.88 8.43
CA ARG A 228 -21.82 -11.38 9.81
C ARG A 228 -21.20 -12.39 10.78
N ARG A 229 -21.28 -13.67 10.51
CA ARG A 229 -20.59 -14.70 11.32
C ARG A 229 -19.06 -14.54 11.26
N THR A 230 -18.55 -14.13 10.11
CA THR A 230 -17.13 -13.81 9.92
C THR A 230 -16.69 -12.64 10.80
N TRP A 231 -17.54 -11.63 10.99
CA TRP A 231 -17.24 -10.44 11.78
C TRP A 231 -17.06 -10.73 13.28
N ARG A 232 -17.63 -11.82 13.78
CA ARG A 232 -17.41 -12.28 15.16
C ARG A 232 -15.94 -12.55 15.47
N LYS A 233 -15.12 -12.88 14.46
CA LYS A 233 -13.67 -13.02 14.63
C LYS A 233 -13.04 -11.68 15.04
N ILE A 234 -13.54 -10.57 14.52
CA ILE A 234 -13.02 -9.23 14.76
C ILE A 234 -13.49 -8.73 16.14
N THR A 235 -14.76 -8.92 16.47
CA THR A 235 -15.33 -8.48 17.74
C THR A 235 -14.83 -9.30 18.95
N ALA A 236 -14.21 -10.45 18.72
CA ALA A 236 -13.68 -11.32 19.78
C ALA A 236 -12.63 -10.64 20.68
N ALA A 237 -11.97 -9.59 20.22
CA ALA A 237 -11.01 -8.82 21.01
C ALA A 237 -11.70 -7.79 21.95
N GLY A 238 -13.01 -7.56 21.81
CA GLY A 238 -13.78 -6.61 22.63
C GLY A 238 -13.38 -5.14 22.44
N ARG A 239 -12.89 -4.80 21.23
CA ARG A 239 -12.42 -3.45 20.87
C ARG A 239 -13.32 -2.74 19.85
N ILE A 240 -14.22 -3.47 19.24
CA ILE A 240 -15.24 -2.99 18.33
C ILE A 240 -16.47 -3.89 18.48
N THR A 241 -17.64 -3.34 18.42
CA THR A 241 -18.92 -4.05 18.52
C THR A 241 -19.42 -4.50 17.15
N MET A 242 -20.44 -5.35 17.12
CA MET A 242 -21.12 -5.72 15.87
C MET A 242 -21.85 -4.53 15.26
N GLU A 243 -22.43 -3.67 16.09
CA GLU A 243 -23.15 -2.47 15.68
C GLU A 243 -22.21 -1.48 14.98
N GLU A 244 -21.04 -1.18 15.59
CA GLU A 244 -20.01 -0.34 14.98
C GLU A 244 -19.48 -0.92 13.65
N LEU A 245 -19.34 -2.24 13.54
CA LEU A 245 -18.97 -2.89 12.27
C LEU A 245 -20.08 -2.74 11.21
N GLU A 246 -21.35 -2.82 11.62
CA GLU A 246 -22.49 -2.62 10.73
C GLU A 246 -22.51 -1.19 10.19
N GLU A 247 -22.30 -0.19 11.03
CA GLU A 247 -22.21 1.22 10.61
C GLU A 247 -21.09 1.42 9.58
N GLN A 248 -19.91 0.84 9.83
CA GLN A 248 -18.79 0.96 8.91
C GLN A 248 -19.02 0.21 7.59
N TYR A 249 -19.71 -0.92 7.63
CA TYR A 249 -20.12 -1.64 6.43
C TYR A 249 -21.12 -0.82 5.61
N GLU A 250 -22.16 -0.26 6.24
CA GLU A 250 -23.16 0.58 5.59
C GLU A 250 -22.52 1.81 4.92
N SER A 251 -21.51 2.40 5.56
CA SER A 251 -20.77 3.56 5.04
C SER A 251 -19.89 3.24 3.83
N ASP A 252 -19.36 2.00 3.72
CA ASP A 252 -18.37 1.61 2.69
C ASP A 252 -18.91 0.55 1.70
N LYS A 253 -20.15 0.07 1.86
CA LYS A 253 -20.73 -0.91 0.96
C LYS A 253 -20.90 -0.35 -0.46
N LEU A 254 -20.72 -1.22 -1.44
CA LEU A 254 -20.95 -0.89 -2.85
C LEU A 254 -22.44 -0.91 -3.19
N GLU A 255 -22.82 -0.34 -4.34
CA GLU A 255 -24.22 -0.27 -4.81
C GLU A 255 -24.91 -1.65 -4.89
N ASP A 256 -24.14 -2.70 -5.14
CA ASP A 256 -24.65 -4.10 -5.18
C ASP A 256 -24.74 -4.75 -3.79
N GLY A 257 -24.51 -3.99 -2.72
CA GLY A 257 -24.52 -4.47 -1.34
C GLY A 257 -23.30 -5.31 -0.94
N THR A 258 -22.24 -5.37 -1.78
CA THR A 258 -21.00 -6.05 -1.38
C THR A 258 -20.16 -5.16 -0.46
N PRO A 259 -19.38 -5.73 0.50
CA PRO A 259 -18.49 -4.97 1.34
C PRO A 259 -17.47 -4.19 0.52
N GLY A 260 -17.33 -2.91 0.77
CA GLY A 260 -16.32 -2.07 0.14
C GLY A 260 -14.90 -2.44 0.55
N PRO A 261 -13.91 -2.09 -0.26
CA PRO A 261 -12.51 -2.45 -0.01
C PRO A 261 -11.94 -1.83 1.26
N GLY A 262 -12.38 -0.62 1.63
CA GLY A 262 -12.01 0.05 2.87
C GLY A 262 -12.48 -0.71 4.10
N PHE A 263 -13.73 -1.15 4.12
CA PHE A 263 -14.28 -1.97 5.20
C PHE A 263 -13.51 -3.29 5.35
N VAL A 264 -13.27 -3.99 4.24
CA VAL A 264 -12.53 -5.27 4.24
C VAL A 264 -11.09 -5.09 4.72
N ARG A 265 -10.43 -4.00 4.31
CA ARG A 265 -9.06 -3.70 4.67
C ARG A 265 -8.94 -3.22 6.11
N TYR A 266 -9.68 -2.19 6.49
CA TYR A 266 -9.45 -1.49 7.75
C TYR A 266 -10.19 -2.08 8.94
N TYR A 267 -11.39 -2.61 8.72
CA TYR A 267 -12.23 -3.14 9.81
C TYR A 267 -12.21 -4.66 9.89
N LEU A 268 -12.28 -5.37 8.77
CA LEU A 268 -12.10 -6.82 8.76
C LEU A 268 -10.64 -7.24 8.74
N ASN A 269 -9.72 -6.32 8.54
CA ASN A 269 -8.26 -6.47 8.65
C ASN A 269 -7.75 -7.74 7.94
N ARG A 270 -8.09 -7.90 6.67
CA ARG A 270 -7.71 -9.09 5.89
C ARG A 270 -6.21 -9.34 5.97
N THR A 271 -5.78 -10.60 6.11
CA THR A 271 -4.35 -10.91 6.29
C THR A 271 -3.51 -10.43 5.10
N PRO A 272 -2.24 -10.03 5.30
CA PRO A 272 -1.38 -9.59 4.20
C PRO A 272 -1.15 -10.66 3.13
N MET A 273 -1.21 -11.94 3.51
CA MET A 273 -1.09 -13.05 2.57
C MET A 273 -2.27 -13.13 1.60
N ASP A 274 -3.42 -12.68 2.07
CA ASP A 274 -4.69 -12.73 1.38
C ASP A 274 -5.12 -11.34 0.88
N ALA A 275 -4.25 -10.34 1.00
CA ALA A 275 -4.50 -9.01 0.47
C ALA A 275 -4.74 -9.12 -1.04
N VAL A 276 -5.95 -8.83 -1.48
CA VAL A 276 -6.28 -8.64 -2.88
C VAL A 276 -5.93 -7.20 -3.17
N GLU A 277 -5.05 -6.97 -4.15
CA GLU A 277 -4.85 -5.62 -4.66
C GLU A 277 -6.18 -5.15 -5.24
N GLU A 278 -6.60 -3.95 -4.85
CA GLU A 278 -7.84 -3.39 -5.32
C GLU A 278 -7.77 -3.22 -6.85
N PRO A 279 -8.66 -3.85 -7.62
CA PRO A 279 -8.66 -3.65 -9.05
C PRO A 279 -8.96 -2.17 -9.34
N PHE A 280 -8.25 -1.58 -10.28
CA PHE A 280 -8.46 -0.17 -10.66
C PHE A 280 -9.82 0.03 -11.30
N MET A 281 -10.26 -0.96 -12.09
CA MET A 281 -11.58 -1.02 -12.73
C MET A 281 -12.29 -2.33 -12.38
N ARG A 282 -13.61 -2.30 -12.22
CA ARG A 282 -14.39 -3.51 -11.93
C ARG A 282 -14.47 -4.39 -13.17
N GLY A 283 -14.10 -5.66 -13.04
CA GLY A 283 -14.13 -6.60 -14.17
C GLY A 283 -15.51 -6.70 -14.85
N LYS A 284 -16.62 -6.62 -14.07
CA LYS A 284 -17.99 -6.61 -14.61
C LYS A 284 -18.28 -5.40 -15.52
N ASP A 285 -17.71 -4.23 -15.20
CA ASP A 285 -17.91 -3.03 -16.00
C ASP A 285 -17.09 -3.10 -17.29
N VAL A 286 -15.86 -3.64 -17.22
CA VAL A 286 -15.04 -3.95 -18.40
C VAL A 286 -15.76 -4.95 -19.32
N ASP A 287 -16.33 -6.03 -18.76
CA ASP A 287 -17.09 -7.03 -19.54
C ASP A 287 -18.37 -6.45 -20.14
N ALA A 288 -18.99 -5.47 -19.48
CA ALA A 288 -20.13 -4.75 -20.05
C ALA A 288 -19.71 -3.89 -21.26
N CYS A 289 -18.54 -3.25 -21.19
CA CYS A 289 -17.98 -2.46 -22.30
C CYS A 289 -17.65 -3.31 -23.55
N LYS A 290 -17.32 -4.60 -23.38
CA LYS A 290 -17.14 -5.55 -24.50
C LYS A 290 -18.43 -5.90 -25.23
N LYS A 291 -19.59 -5.73 -24.58
CA LYS A 291 -20.91 -6.06 -25.11
C LYS A 291 -21.62 -4.87 -25.73
N LEU A 292 -21.01 -3.71 -25.73
CA LEU A 292 -21.56 -2.53 -26.38
C LEU A 292 -21.52 -2.69 -27.90
N GLU A 293 -22.39 -1.92 -28.58
CA GLU A 293 -22.31 -1.80 -30.04
C GLU A 293 -20.89 -1.43 -30.48
N PRO A 294 -20.33 -2.14 -31.47
CA PRO A 294 -19.00 -1.85 -31.99
C PRO A 294 -18.87 -0.39 -32.41
N LEU A 295 -17.76 0.22 -32.03
CA LEU A 295 -17.40 1.58 -32.41
C LEU A 295 -15.92 1.57 -32.81
N GLY A 296 -15.67 1.80 -34.09
CA GLY A 296 -14.32 1.86 -34.66
C GLY A 296 -13.74 3.28 -34.65
N ILE A 297 -12.45 3.41 -34.79
CA ILE A 297 -11.78 4.67 -35.08
C ILE A 297 -12.20 5.16 -36.46
N ASP A 298 -12.61 6.42 -36.56
CA ASP A 298 -12.80 7.12 -37.82
C ASP A 298 -11.47 7.80 -38.21
N HIS A 299 -10.72 7.16 -39.09
CA HIS A 299 -9.38 7.59 -39.54
C HIS A 299 -9.42 8.87 -40.39
N ASP A 300 -10.61 9.28 -40.86
CA ASP A 300 -10.80 10.55 -41.57
C ASP A 300 -11.00 11.73 -40.62
N SER A 301 -11.18 11.46 -39.34
CA SER A 301 -11.35 12.44 -38.26
C SER A 301 -10.21 12.37 -37.26
N TRP A 302 -10.00 13.44 -36.52
CA TRP A 302 -8.93 13.52 -35.53
C TRP A 302 -9.06 12.45 -34.43
N TYR A 303 -7.97 11.81 -34.11
CA TYR A 303 -7.82 10.84 -33.02
C TYR A 303 -6.42 10.91 -32.41
N THR A 304 -6.19 10.22 -31.32
CA THR A 304 -4.89 10.19 -30.64
C THR A 304 -4.40 8.77 -30.47
N VAL A 305 -3.08 8.60 -30.36
CA VAL A 305 -2.41 7.31 -30.23
C VAL A 305 -1.49 7.36 -29.02
N GLY A 306 -1.64 6.42 -28.11
CA GLY A 306 -0.75 6.24 -26.96
C GLY A 306 0.12 5.00 -27.16
N ILE A 307 1.38 5.09 -26.72
CA ILE A 307 2.34 3.97 -26.78
C ILE A 307 2.87 3.71 -25.36
N ASP A 308 2.76 2.48 -24.89
CA ASP A 308 3.40 2.02 -23.66
C ASP A 308 3.92 0.61 -23.77
N GLY A 309 4.93 0.30 -22.98
CA GLY A 309 5.55 -1.03 -22.93
C GLY A 309 7.05 -0.98 -22.71
N ALA A 310 7.71 -2.11 -22.96
CA ALA A 310 9.16 -2.22 -22.91
C ALA A 310 9.70 -2.89 -24.17
N VAL A 311 10.74 -2.35 -24.73
CA VAL A 311 11.41 -2.93 -25.93
C VAL A 311 12.04 -4.30 -25.65
N ARG A 312 12.27 -4.65 -24.38
CA ARG A 312 12.83 -5.94 -23.95
C ARG A 312 11.95 -6.62 -22.92
N GLY A 313 11.32 -7.70 -23.34
CA GLY A 313 10.79 -8.70 -22.40
C GLY A 313 9.40 -8.45 -21.81
N ASP A 314 8.70 -7.38 -22.19
CA ASP A 314 7.32 -7.08 -21.78
C ASP A 314 6.43 -6.87 -23.03
N THR A 315 5.14 -6.58 -22.87
CA THR A 315 4.26 -6.24 -24.00
C THR A 315 4.57 -4.82 -24.48
N LEU A 316 4.53 -4.60 -25.80
CA LEU A 316 4.46 -3.28 -26.40
C LEU A 316 3.04 -3.08 -26.93
N ALA A 317 2.39 -1.99 -26.56
CA ALA A 317 1.04 -1.67 -26.95
C ALA A 317 0.97 -0.28 -27.59
N VAL A 318 0.33 -0.21 -28.74
CA VAL A 318 -0.09 1.01 -29.43
C VAL A 318 -1.61 1.03 -29.41
N VAL A 319 -2.22 2.05 -28.82
CA VAL A 319 -3.67 2.15 -28.71
C VAL A 319 -4.14 3.49 -29.24
N CYS A 320 -5.01 3.44 -30.23
CA CYS A 320 -5.74 4.60 -30.76
C CYS A 320 -6.97 4.85 -29.86
N ALA A 321 -7.27 6.12 -29.59
CA ALA A 321 -8.45 6.55 -28.88
C ALA A 321 -9.13 7.74 -29.56
N GLN A 322 -10.44 7.69 -29.72
CA GLN A 322 -11.24 8.74 -30.32
C GLN A 322 -12.56 8.88 -29.58
N ARG A 323 -12.95 10.10 -29.28
CA ARG A 323 -14.27 10.38 -28.72
C ARG A 323 -15.28 10.71 -29.80
N GLN A 324 -16.31 9.90 -29.95
CA GLN A 324 -17.43 10.08 -30.88
C GLN A 324 -18.71 10.32 -30.07
N GLY A 325 -19.10 11.59 -29.95
CA GLY A 325 -20.16 12.02 -29.05
C GLY A 325 -19.77 11.78 -27.59
N GLU A 326 -20.55 10.97 -26.87
CA GLU A 326 -20.27 10.60 -25.47
C GLU A 326 -19.51 9.29 -25.33
N ARG A 327 -19.18 8.61 -26.42
CA ARG A 327 -18.53 7.31 -26.41
C ARG A 327 -17.10 7.38 -26.90
N TRP A 328 -16.28 6.48 -26.37
CA TRP A 328 -14.90 6.27 -26.77
C TRP A 328 -14.78 5.04 -27.68
N ALA A 329 -14.17 5.23 -28.84
CA ALA A 329 -13.72 4.18 -29.74
C ALA A 329 -12.24 3.86 -29.47
N PHE A 330 -11.88 2.60 -29.66
CA PHE A 330 -10.50 2.14 -29.51
C PHE A 330 -10.12 1.20 -30.65
N GLU A 331 -8.86 1.29 -31.07
CA GLU A 331 -8.17 0.34 -31.92
C GLU A 331 -6.82 0.03 -31.28
N GLU A 332 -6.36 -1.22 -31.35
CA GLU A 332 -5.15 -1.64 -30.64
C GLU A 332 -4.23 -2.47 -31.54
N TYR A 333 -2.93 -2.26 -31.33
CA TYR A 333 -1.85 -3.08 -31.88
C TYR A 333 -0.94 -3.47 -30.72
N CYS A 334 -0.85 -4.78 -30.47
CA CYS A 334 -0.14 -5.30 -29.31
C CYS A 334 0.83 -6.39 -29.74
N TRP A 335 2.10 -6.22 -29.37
CA TRP A 335 3.15 -7.22 -29.59
C TRP A 335 3.43 -7.89 -28.25
N GLU A 336 3.09 -9.16 -28.17
CA GLU A 336 3.42 -9.94 -27.00
C GLU A 336 4.90 -10.31 -27.00
N LYS A 337 5.40 -10.76 -25.85
CA LYS A 337 6.81 -11.13 -25.64
C LYS A 337 7.34 -11.98 -26.81
N PRO A 338 8.54 -11.63 -27.35
CA PRO A 338 9.16 -12.39 -28.43
C PRO A 338 9.25 -13.89 -28.12
N ALA A 339 9.12 -14.73 -29.13
CA ALA A 339 9.26 -16.19 -29.00
C ALA A 339 10.60 -16.57 -28.33
N LEU A 340 10.64 -17.75 -27.71
CA LEU A 340 11.85 -18.28 -27.04
C LEU A 340 13.07 -18.18 -27.99
N GLY A 341 14.04 -17.36 -27.59
CA GLY A 341 15.29 -17.13 -28.37
C GLY A 341 15.44 -15.76 -29.03
N GLN A 342 14.38 -14.94 -29.07
CA GLN A 342 14.48 -13.55 -29.53
C GLN A 342 14.56 -12.60 -28.33
N SER A 343 15.44 -11.61 -28.39
CA SER A 343 15.67 -10.66 -27.30
C SER A 343 14.86 -9.36 -27.42
N THR A 344 14.25 -9.09 -28.59
CA THR A 344 13.51 -7.86 -28.88
C THR A 344 12.33 -8.13 -29.83
N TYR A 345 11.34 -7.23 -29.85
CA TYR A 345 10.32 -7.18 -30.91
C TYR A 345 10.92 -6.82 -32.25
N ASP A 346 10.21 -7.17 -33.33
CA ASP A 346 10.53 -6.61 -34.64
C ASP A 346 10.06 -5.14 -34.68
N LEU A 347 11.01 -4.23 -34.51
CA LEU A 347 10.74 -2.80 -34.52
C LEU A 347 10.26 -2.30 -35.89
N THR A 348 10.49 -3.07 -36.95
CA THR A 348 10.01 -2.74 -38.31
C THR A 348 8.50 -2.86 -38.39
N GLU A 349 7.91 -3.92 -37.78
CA GLU A 349 6.46 -4.08 -37.74
C GLU A 349 5.80 -2.95 -36.89
N VAL A 350 6.45 -2.53 -35.81
CA VAL A 350 5.96 -1.41 -34.97
C VAL A 350 6.02 -0.10 -35.77
N ALA A 351 7.14 0.12 -36.52
CA ALA A 351 7.28 1.29 -37.36
C ALA A 351 6.24 1.34 -38.47
N ASP A 352 6.02 0.22 -39.15
CA ASP A 352 5.03 0.13 -40.23
C ASP A 352 3.61 0.52 -39.75
N VAL A 353 3.22 0.06 -38.54
CA VAL A 353 1.94 0.46 -37.93
C VAL A 353 1.94 1.96 -37.66
N LEU A 354 2.97 2.50 -37.00
CA LEU A 354 3.02 3.91 -36.60
C LEU A 354 3.09 4.84 -37.83
N LEU A 355 3.83 4.45 -38.87
CA LEU A 355 3.91 5.20 -40.13
C LEU A 355 2.57 5.19 -40.87
N LYS A 356 1.87 4.04 -40.88
CA LYS A 356 0.52 3.95 -41.44
C LYS A 356 -0.45 4.90 -40.69
N LEU A 357 -0.46 4.85 -39.36
CA LEU A 357 -1.28 5.75 -38.56
C LEU A 357 -0.91 7.22 -38.78
N ALA A 358 0.38 7.54 -38.85
CA ALA A 358 0.84 8.91 -39.09
C ALA A 358 0.47 9.45 -40.49
N ALA A 359 0.21 8.55 -41.43
CA ALA A 359 -0.21 8.91 -42.80
C ALA A 359 -1.74 9.11 -42.92
N ASP A 360 -2.50 8.79 -41.89
CA ASP A 360 -3.95 9.00 -41.84
C ASP A 360 -4.31 10.49 -41.92
N TYR A 361 -5.51 10.77 -42.39
CA TYR A 361 -5.99 12.13 -42.59
C TYR A 361 -5.84 13.01 -41.35
N GLY A 362 -5.16 14.15 -41.51
CA GLY A 362 -4.92 15.10 -40.41
C GLY A 362 -3.77 14.72 -39.44
N GLY A 363 -3.17 13.55 -39.59
CA GLY A 363 -2.08 13.05 -38.77
C GLY A 363 -2.47 12.96 -37.26
N PRO A 364 -2.63 11.78 -36.71
CA PRO A 364 -3.01 11.65 -35.30
C PRO A 364 -1.91 12.17 -34.38
N PHE A 365 -2.29 12.65 -33.19
CA PHE A 365 -1.33 12.95 -32.14
C PHE A 365 -0.82 11.65 -31.51
N ILE A 366 0.42 11.29 -31.82
CA ILE A 366 1.04 10.05 -31.32
C ILE A 366 1.95 10.39 -30.13
N CYS A 367 1.69 9.81 -28.97
CA CYS A 367 2.41 10.12 -27.73
C CYS A 367 3.02 8.87 -27.07
N ALA A 368 4.19 9.07 -26.44
CA ALA A 368 4.93 8.06 -25.72
C ALA A 368 5.61 8.64 -24.47
N ASP A 369 5.88 7.78 -23.47
CA ASP A 369 6.69 8.19 -22.32
C ASP A 369 8.19 8.23 -22.69
N PRO A 370 8.84 9.41 -22.62
CA PRO A 370 10.23 9.55 -22.98
C PRO A 370 11.16 8.69 -22.12
N ALA A 371 10.84 8.47 -20.86
CA ALA A 371 11.68 7.69 -19.96
C ALA A 371 11.75 6.19 -20.32
N ARG A 372 10.69 5.66 -20.94
CA ARG A 372 10.58 4.23 -21.30
C ARG A 372 10.82 3.96 -22.77
N MET A 373 10.39 4.88 -23.62
CA MET A 373 10.33 4.68 -25.05
C MET A 373 11.43 5.44 -25.84
N GLN A 374 12.39 6.08 -25.15
CA GLN A 374 13.44 6.90 -25.76
C GLN A 374 14.19 6.21 -26.90
N PHE A 375 14.44 4.88 -26.78
CA PHE A 375 15.08 4.14 -27.84
C PHE A 375 14.20 4.06 -29.11
N LEU A 376 12.92 3.73 -28.94
CA LEU A 376 11.97 3.65 -30.05
C LEU A 376 11.76 5.01 -30.71
N THR A 377 11.55 6.05 -29.91
CA THR A 377 11.36 7.44 -30.36
C THR A 377 12.55 7.92 -31.16
N ASN A 378 13.76 7.81 -30.64
CA ASN A 378 14.98 8.20 -31.32
C ASN A 378 15.23 7.39 -32.60
N TRP A 379 14.87 6.11 -32.60
CA TRP A 379 15.02 5.27 -33.78
C TRP A 379 14.03 5.64 -34.88
N LEU A 380 12.76 5.85 -34.55
CA LEU A 380 11.71 6.31 -35.48
C LEU A 380 12.04 7.67 -36.08
N GLU A 381 12.48 8.63 -35.27
CA GLU A 381 12.91 9.94 -35.76
C GLU A 381 14.07 9.86 -36.73
N ARG A 382 15.13 9.11 -36.38
CA ARG A 382 16.35 9.00 -37.22
C ARG A 382 16.14 8.20 -38.49
N THR A 383 15.33 7.15 -38.43
CA THR A 383 15.20 6.19 -39.54
C THR A 383 14.05 6.54 -40.48
N HIS A 384 12.98 7.11 -39.93
CA HIS A 384 11.72 7.36 -40.62
C HIS A 384 11.25 8.81 -40.58
N GLY A 385 11.95 9.69 -39.86
CA GLY A 385 11.55 11.09 -39.71
C GLY A 385 10.28 11.28 -38.84
N LEU A 386 9.81 10.24 -38.18
CA LEU A 386 8.60 10.29 -37.35
C LEU A 386 8.94 10.76 -35.92
N VAL A 387 8.46 11.96 -35.58
CA VAL A 387 8.60 12.54 -34.22
C VAL A 387 7.35 12.22 -33.42
N LEU A 388 7.55 11.62 -32.23
CA LEU A 388 6.47 11.33 -31.31
C LEU A 388 6.40 12.42 -30.23
N ALA A 389 5.17 12.75 -29.80
CA ALA A 389 4.98 13.66 -28.67
C ALA A 389 5.37 13.01 -27.33
N GLU A 390 6.05 13.76 -26.49
CA GLU A 390 6.49 13.29 -25.19
C GLU A 390 5.39 13.50 -24.14
N VAL A 391 4.85 12.41 -23.60
CA VAL A 391 3.89 12.42 -22.49
C VAL A 391 4.48 11.62 -21.34
N ALA A 392 5.06 12.34 -20.37
CA ALA A 392 5.72 11.71 -19.24
C ALA A 392 4.72 11.00 -18.31
N GLN A 393 5.03 9.77 -17.91
CA GLN A 393 4.21 9.00 -16.97
C GLN A 393 4.36 9.46 -15.52
N THR A 394 4.27 10.78 -15.29
CA THR A 394 4.27 11.35 -13.94
C THR A 394 2.90 11.18 -13.25
N PRO A 395 2.82 11.17 -11.92
CA PRO A 395 1.53 11.11 -11.23
C PRO A 395 0.55 12.23 -11.61
N SER A 396 1.05 13.43 -11.93
CA SER A 396 0.23 14.56 -12.34
C SER A 396 -0.50 14.35 -13.67
N ILE A 397 0.06 13.54 -14.57
CA ILE A 397 -0.55 13.17 -15.86
C ILE A 397 -1.30 11.85 -15.71
N MET A 398 -0.66 10.82 -15.15
CA MET A 398 -1.21 9.48 -15.15
C MET A 398 -2.39 9.29 -14.19
N CYS A 399 -2.52 10.09 -13.12
CA CYS A 399 -3.70 9.97 -12.26
C CYS A 399 -4.98 10.45 -12.99
N PRO A 400 -5.04 11.67 -13.55
CA PRO A 400 -6.23 12.08 -14.33
C PRO A 400 -6.46 11.22 -15.58
N ALA A 401 -5.41 10.79 -16.29
CA ALA A 401 -5.52 9.89 -17.43
C ALA A 401 -6.16 8.54 -17.07
N SER A 402 -5.71 7.96 -15.96
CA SER A 402 -6.24 6.68 -15.46
C SER A 402 -7.69 6.80 -15.01
N GLU A 403 -8.03 7.87 -14.32
CA GLU A 403 -9.41 8.12 -13.88
C GLU A 403 -10.36 8.42 -15.06
N LEU A 404 -9.86 9.02 -16.15
CA LEU A 404 -10.63 9.23 -17.38
C LEU A 404 -11.03 7.88 -17.99
N LEU A 405 -10.08 6.94 -18.16
CA LEU A 405 -10.37 5.60 -18.64
C LEU A 405 -11.30 4.84 -17.69
N ALA A 406 -11.07 4.89 -16.38
CA ALA A 406 -11.91 4.21 -15.41
C ALA A 406 -13.34 4.77 -15.40
N ARG A 407 -13.50 6.08 -15.57
CA ARG A 407 -14.81 6.73 -15.72
C ARG A 407 -15.52 6.23 -16.97
N ALA A 408 -14.84 6.22 -18.11
CA ALA A 408 -15.41 5.73 -19.36
C ALA A 408 -15.87 4.26 -19.25
N VAL A 409 -15.11 3.41 -18.53
CA VAL A 409 -15.49 2.03 -18.25
C VAL A 409 -16.70 1.95 -17.32
N SER A 410 -16.72 2.71 -16.22
CA SER A 410 -17.78 2.65 -15.21
C SER A 410 -19.12 3.18 -15.76
N THR A 411 -19.08 4.23 -16.60
CA THR A 411 -20.26 4.79 -17.28
C THR A 411 -20.65 4.03 -18.55
N LYS A 412 -19.88 3.01 -18.93
CA LYS A 412 -20.10 2.21 -20.17
C LYS A 412 -20.05 3.07 -21.43
N SER A 413 -19.21 4.12 -21.43
CA SER A 413 -18.93 4.93 -22.60
C SER A 413 -17.70 4.44 -23.39
N ALA A 414 -16.87 3.56 -22.82
CA ALA A 414 -15.76 2.90 -23.54
C ALA A 414 -16.26 1.70 -24.34
N SER A 415 -16.14 1.71 -25.68
CA SER A 415 -16.49 0.58 -26.53
C SER A 415 -15.29 -0.35 -26.72
N PHE A 416 -15.35 -1.55 -26.12
CA PHE A 416 -14.30 -2.56 -26.22
C PHE A 416 -14.69 -3.72 -27.16
N ALA A 417 -15.70 -3.54 -28.02
CA ALA A 417 -16.18 -4.59 -28.88
C ALA A 417 -15.18 -5.00 -29.97
N ASN A 418 -14.29 -4.10 -30.39
CA ASN A 418 -13.31 -4.30 -31.45
C ASN A 418 -11.88 -4.53 -30.92
N VAL A 419 -11.68 -4.65 -29.60
CA VAL A 419 -10.37 -4.83 -28.97
C VAL A 419 -10.39 -6.03 -28.02
N GLU A 420 -9.27 -6.76 -27.93
CA GLU A 420 -9.16 -7.99 -27.14
C GLU A 420 -8.21 -7.86 -25.96
N VAL A 421 -7.05 -7.22 -26.16
CA VAL A 421 -5.97 -7.08 -25.18
C VAL A 421 -6.27 -5.97 -24.18
N LEU A 422 -6.76 -4.83 -24.63
CA LEU A 422 -7.08 -3.67 -23.80
C LEU A 422 -8.04 -4.02 -22.65
N PRO A 423 -9.16 -4.72 -22.87
CA PRO A 423 -10.04 -5.12 -21.76
C PRO A 423 -9.36 -6.02 -20.73
N GLU A 424 -8.51 -6.95 -21.17
CA GLU A 424 -7.81 -7.84 -20.26
C GLU A 424 -6.74 -7.07 -19.45
N HIS A 425 -6.05 -6.11 -20.07
CA HIS A 425 -5.12 -5.23 -19.37
C HIS A 425 -5.84 -4.29 -18.39
N CYS A 426 -7.05 -3.82 -18.71
CA CYS A 426 -7.91 -3.09 -17.79
C CYS A 426 -8.29 -3.91 -16.54
N LYS A 427 -8.65 -5.20 -16.70
CA LYS A 427 -8.95 -6.11 -15.59
C LYS A 427 -7.72 -6.43 -14.74
N ASN A 428 -6.54 -6.44 -15.34
CA ASN A 428 -5.28 -6.71 -14.67
C ASN A 428 -4.78 -5.55 -13.84
N ALA A 429 -5.22 -4.33 -14.13
CA ALA A 429 -4.76 -3.11 -13.50
C ALA A 429 -5.24 -3.00 -12.05
N VAL A 430 -4.32 -2.58 -11.18
CA VAL A 430 -4.57 -2.30 -9.78
C VAL A 430 -4.33 -0.82 -9.48
N ALA A 431 -4.87 -0.33 -8.37
CA ALA A 431 -4.71 1.06 -7.98
C ALA A 431 -3.36 1.30 -7.29
N ALA A 432 -2.61 2.29 -7.78
CA ALA A 432 -1.50 2.90 -7.05
C ALA A 432 -1.85 4.33 -6.65
N GLU A 433 -1.75 4.64 -5.37
CA GLU A 433 -2.13 5.94 -4.82
C GLU A 433 -0.97 6.96 -4.89
N SER A 434 -1.31 8.17 -5.27
CA SER A 434 -0.48 9.37 -5.11
C SER A 434 -1.16 10.33 -4.13
N LYS A 435 -0.46 10.76 -3.08
CA LYS A 435 -1.03 11.67 -2.07
C LYS A 435 -1.51 13.01 -2.65
N ALA A 436 -0.88 13.47 -3.74
CA ALA A 436 -1.17 14.78 -4.33
C ALA A 436 -2.15 14.72 -5.51
N TYR A 437 -2.21 13.59 -6.23
CA TYR A 437 -2.87 13.52 -7.53
C TYR A 437 -3.96 12.44 -7.65
N GLY A 438 -4.21 11.66 -6.59
CA GLY A 438 -5.20 10.58 -6.62
C GLY A 438 -4.63 9.22 -7.05
N ARG A 439 -5.43 8.40 -7.73
CA ARG A 439 -5.09 7.01 -8.09
C ARG A 439 -4.65 6.92 -9.55
N ARG A 440 -3.76 5.97 -9.84
CA ARG A 440 -3.35 5.64 -11.20
C ARG A 440 -3.26 4.13 -11.41
N LEU A 441 -3.28 3.73 -12.68
CA LEU A 441 -3.03 2.36 -13.11
C LEU A 441 -1.65 1.89 -12.67
N ALA A 442 -1.59 0.67 -12.13
CA ALA A 442 -0.34 -0.02 -11.79
C ALA A 442 -0.45 -1.51 -12.12
N SER A 443 0.69 -2.12 -12.45
CA SER A 443 0.75 -3.55 -12.72
C SER A 443 0.64 -4.37 -11.44
N TYR A 444 -0.15 -5.43 -11.48
CA TYR A 444 -0.17 -6.45 -10.44
C TYR A 444 1.13 -7.26 -10.47
N LYS A 445 1.86 -7.25 -9.37
CA LYS A 445 3.04 -8.11 -9.23
C LYS A 445 2.65 -9.38 -8.49
N GLY A 446 2.52 -10.47 -9.22
CA GLY A 446 2.10 -11.78 -8.70
C GLY A 446 3.01 -12.36 -7.59
N ARG A 447 2.53 -13.42 -6.92
CA ARG A 447 3.34 -14.24 -5.99
C ARG A 447 4.52 -14.89 -6.74
N HIS A 448 5.57 -15.31 -5.99
CA HIS A 448 6.70 -16.07 -6.55
C HIS A 448 6.24 -17.15 -7.54
N GLY A 449 6.62 -17.00 -8.82
CA GLY A 449 6.28 -17.92 -9.90
C GLY A 449 5.03 -17.59 -10.71
N GLN A 450 4.20 -16.62 -10.28
CA GLN A 450 3.17 -16.04 -11.13
C GLN A 450 3.74 -14.76 -11.76
N GLY A 451 3.77 -14.69 -13.09
CA GLY A 451 4.28 -13.54 -13.82
C GLY A 451 3.53 -12.24 -13.49
N THR A 452 4.16 -11.12 -13.73
CA THR A 452 3.53 -9.79 -13.65
C THR A 452 2.35 -9.76 -14.61
N LYS A 453 1.17 -9.35 -14.14
CA LYS A 453 0.03 -9.13 -15.03
C LYS A 453 0.25 -7.85 -15.83
N ARG A 454 0.11 -7.95 -17.13
CA ARG A 454 0.36 -6.87 -18.08
C ARG A 454 -0.77 -5.86 -18.08
N ILE A 455 -0.42 -4.58 -18.20
CA ILE A 455 -1.36 -3.45 -18.25
C ILE A 455 -1.02 -2.44 -19.34
N ASP A 456 -0.03 -2.72 -20.18
CA ASP A 456 0.56 -1.75 -21.12
C ASP A 456 -0.50 -1.14 -22.07
N ALA A 457 -1.42 -1.95 -22.60
CA ALA A 457 -2.53 -1.44 -23.41
C ALA A 457 -3.47 -0.50 -22.63
N ALA A 458 -3.71 -0.77 -21.34
CA ALA A 458 -4.53 0.12 -20.51
C ALA A 458 -3.82 1.46 -20.21
N VAL A 459 -2.50 1.43 -20.02
CA VAL A 459 -1.68 2.63 -19.86
C VAL A 459 -1.63 3.43 -21.16
N ALA A 460 -1.41 2.77 -22.29
CA ALA A 460 -1.41 3.40 -23.62
C ALA A 460 -2.78 4.06 -23.93
N ALA A 461 -3.89 3.35 -23.66
CA ALA A 461 -5.24 3.89 -23.83
C ALA A 461 -5.49 5.12 -22.93
N ALA A 462 -5.08 5.06 -21.66
CA ALA A 462 -5.23 6.19 -20.74
C ALA A 462 -4.43 7.42 -21.22
N MET A 463 -3.20 7.22 -21.74
CA MET A 463 -2.39 8.29 -22.32
C MET A 463 -3.05 8.88 -23.57
N ALA A 464 -3.55 8.02 -24.48
CA ALA A 464 -4.27 8.47 -25.68
C ALA A 464 -5.50 9.29 -25.33
N MET A 465 -6.35 8.80 -24.43
CA MET A 465 -7.55 9.54 -23.98
C MET A 465 -7.20 10.88 -23.33
N TRP A 466 -6.17 10.92 -22.49
CA TRP A 466 -5.70 12.15 -21.88
C TRP A 466 -5.18 13.15 -22.93
N ALA A 467 -4.42 12.66 -23.91
CA ALA A 467 -3.93 13.47 -25.00
C ALA A 467 -5.08 14.04 -25.87
N PHE A 468 -6.13 13.23 -26.10
CA PHE A 468 -7.33 13.67 -26.80
C PHE A 468 -8.02 14.85 -26.08
N ASP A 469 -8.29 14.71 -24.78
CA ASP A 469 -8.98 15.74 -24.00
C ASP A 469 -8.13 17.03 -23.82
N ASN A 470 -6.81 16.94 -23.86
CA ASN A 470 -5.92 18.09 -23.65
C ASN A 470 -5.44 18.77 -24.94
N ASN A 471 -5.67 18.17 -26.12
CA ASN A 471 -5.28 18.73 -27.40
C ASN A 471 -6.45 18.93 -28.40
N GLU A 472 -7.68 18.69 -27.97
CA GLU A 472 -8.89 18.80 -28.81
C GLU A 472 -9.14 20.20 -29.39
N SER A 473 -8.50 21.24 -28.82
CA SER A 473 -8.61 22.62 -29.27
C SER A 473 -7.60 23.01 -30.36
N GLU A 474 -6.62 22.17 -30.65
CA GLU A 474 -5.65 22.47 -31.71
C GLU A 474 -6.14 21.87 -33.02
N SER A 475 -6.50 22.77 -33.96
CA SER A 475 -6.88 22.43 -35.34
C SER A 475 -5.78 21.53 -35.97
N PRO A 476 -6.13 20.50 -36.79
CA PRO A 476 -5.18 19.60 -37.44
C PRO A 476 -4.05 20.27 -38.26
N ASN A 477 -4.21 21.56 -38.54
CA ASN A 477 -3.22 22.34 -39.29
C ASN A 477 -2.07 22.92 -38.45
N ALA A 478 -2.00 22.68 -37.14
CA ALA A 478 -0.94 23.22 -36.29
C ALA A 478 0.34 22.37 -36.25
N TRP A 479 0.28 21.13 -36.70
CA TRP A 479 1.42 20.21 -36.76
C TRP A 479 1.81 19.94 -38.24
N SER A 480 2.30 20.98 -38.91
CA SER A 480 3.00 20.77 -40.16
C SER A 480 4.30 20.00 -39.88
N ILE A 481 4.31 18.73 -40.22
CA ILE A 481 5.57 18.02 -40.41
C ILE A 481 6.30 18.80 -41.51
N ASP A 482 7.30 19.59 -41.16
CA ASP A 482 8.27 20.09 -42.12
C ASP A 482 9.03 18.87 -42.65
N LEU A 483 8.46 18.25 -43.65
CA LEU A 483 9.16 17.29 -44.51
C LEU A 483 10.26 18.07 -45.24
N TYR A 484 11.40 18.21 -44.61
CA TYR A 484 12.60 18.58 -45.33
C TYR A 484 12.96 17.40 -46.25
N VAL A 485 12.73 17.60 -47.54
CA VAL A 485 13.25 16.83 -48.67
C VAL A 485 14.78 16.90 -48.71
#